data_e87b2d1996d11a79c24f86100314c307
#
_entry.id   e87b2d1996d11a79c24f86100314c307
#
_cell.length_a   1.000
_cell.length_b   1.000
_cell.length_c   1.000
_cell.angle_alpha   90.00
_cell.angle_beta   90.00
_cell.angle_gamma   90.00
#
_symmetry.space_group_name_H-M   'P 1'
#
loop_
_entity.id
_entity.type
_entity.pdbx_description
1 polymer ?
#
loop_
_entity_poly.entity_id
_entity_poly.type
_entity_poly.pdbx_seq_one_letter_code
_entity_poly.pdbx_strand_id
1 'polypeptide(L)'
;MGFRTLEISHAAELHIKEGQLEITTDDGVAVVPIEDLNQIMVHGANIRLSTMDLSILSQNKVALMTLDDRYLPTAIVLPFEGHARHSKLMHTQVNTAHEKYMEIWIDIIKQKISNQSRALSIMGLEGSEKIAAYVGQQ
;
A
#
# COMPACT_ATOMS: atom_id res chain seq x y z
N MET A 1 8.00 -4.47 12.12
CA MET A 1 7.01 -4.15 11.08
C MET A 1 7.77 -3.46 9.96
N GLY A 2 7.79 -4.04 8.78
CA GLY A 2 8.47 -3.45 7.62
C GLY A 2 7.89 -2.08 7.27
N PHE A 3 8.68 -1.26 6.62
CA PHE A 3 8.32 0.11 6.24
C PHE A 3 8.48 0.37 4.74
N ARG A 4 8.98 -0.63 3.99
CA ARG A 4 9.22 -0.51 2.56
C ARG A 4 8.08 -1.09 1.75
N THR A 5 7.69 -0.38 0.70
CA THR A 5 6.89 -0.91 -0.39
C THR A 5 7.82 -1.25 -1.55
N LEU A 6 7.72 -2.46 -2.05
CA LEU A 6 8.45 -2.93 -3.22
C LEU A 6 7.49 -2.95 -4.41
N GLU A 7 7.89 -2.33 -5.50
CA GLU A 7 7.16 -2.40 -6.77
C GLU A 7 7.97 -3.22 -7.79
N ILE A 8 7.29 -4.18 -8.43
CA ILE A 8 7.87 -5.04 -9.47
C ILE A 8 7.04 -4.87 -10.73
N SER A 9 7.62 -4.23 -11.73
CA SER A 9 6.95 -3.83 -12.99
C SER A 9 7.41 -4.61 -14.22
N HIS A 10 8.37 -5.51 -14.07
CA HIS A 10 8.92 -6.32 -15.16
C HIS A 10 8.81 -7.81 -14.85
N ALA A 11 8.99 -8.65 -15.87
CA ALA A 11 9.04 -10.09 -15.68
C ALA A 11 10.07 -10.47 -14.62
N ALA A 12 9.66 -11.22 -13.62
CA ALA A 12 10.51 -11.62 -12.52
C ALA A 12 10.06 -12.95 -11.92
N GLU A 13 11.01 -13.69 -11.39
CA GLU A 13 10.77 -14.83 -10.51
C GLU A 13 11.09 -14.42 -9.07
N LEU A 14 10.12 -14.61 -8.19
CA LEU A 14 10.22 -14.25 -6.78
C LEU A 14 10.38 -15.54 -5.96
N HIS A 15 11.40 -15.60 -5.15
CA HIS A 15 11.64 -16.73 -4.26
C HIS A 15 12.10 -16.23 -2.89
N ILE A 16 11.62 -16.90 -1.84
CA ILE A 16 11.99 -16.57 -0.47
C ILE A 16 12.93 -17.62 0.08
N LYS A 17 14.12 -17.18 0.47
CA LYS A 17 15.13 -18.02 1.07
C LYS A 17 15.80 -17.32 2.24
N GLU A 18 15.94 -18.03 3.36
CA GLU A 18 16.65 -17.53 4.56
C GLU A 18 16.20 -16.14 5.04
N GLY A 19 14.89 -15.85 4.98
CA GLY A 19 14.35 -14.57 5.40
C GLY A 19 14.55 -13.41 4.40
N GLN A 20 15.00 -13.72 3.20
CA GLN A 20 15.22 -12.75 2.12
C GLN A 20 14.32 -13.07 0.94
N LEU A 21 13.80 -12.04 0.29
CA LEU A 21 13.12 -12.11 -1.00
C LEU A 21 14.16 -11.94 -2.11
N GLU A 22 14.40 -13.00 -2.86
CA GLU A 22 15.21 -12.98 -4.09
C GLU A 22 14.29 -12.65 -5.27
N ILE A 23 14.72 -11.69 -6.09
CA ILE A 23 14.00 -11.21 -7.26
C ILE A 23 14.92 -11.44 -8.45
N THR A 24 14.64 -12.48 -9.23
CA THR A 24 15.39 -12.82 -10.42
C THR A 24 14.73 -12.21 -11.64
N THR A 25 15.47 -11.41 -12.38
CA THR A 25 15.07 -10.79 -13.65
C THR A 25 16.11 -11.12 -14.73
N ASP A 26 15.84 -10.74 -15.96
CA ASP A 26 16.83 -10.89 -17.07
C ASP A 26 18.11 -10.06 -16.82
N ASP A 27 18.02 -8.99 -16.03
CA ASP A 27 19.14 -8.10 -15.72
C ASP A 27 19.98 -8.58 -14.52
N GLY A 28 19.50 -9.57 -13.75
CA GLY A 28 20.20 -10.11 -12.59
C GLY A 28 19.30 -10.45 -11.42
N VAL A 29 19.92 -10.63 -10.26
CA VAL A 29 19.22 -10.96 -9.01
C VAL A 29 19.36 -9.83 -8.00
N ALA A 30 18.22 -9.37 -7.49
CA ALA A 30 18.15 -8.45 -6.37
C ALA A 30 17.67 -9.19 -5.13
N VAL A 31 18.12 -8.78 -3.96
CA VAL A 31 17.77 -9.41 -2.68
C VAL A 31 17.29 -8.35 -1.70
N VAL A 32 16.15 -8.60 -1.05
CA VAL A 32 15.54 -7.70 -0.07
C VAL A 32 15.16 -8.46 1.19
N PRO A 33 15.59 -8.02 2.39
CA PRO A 33 15.14 -8.63 3.63
C PRO A 33 13.63 -8.52 3.80
N ILE A 34 12.95 -9.64 4.12
CA ILE A 34 11.48 -9.66 4.28
C ILE A 34 11.05 -8.76 5.45
N GLU A 35 11.85 -8.67 6.50
CA GLU A 35 11.55 -7.84 7.66
C GLU A 35 11.43 -6.34 7.34
N ASP A 36 12.06 -5.88 6.27
CA ASP A 36 11.97 -4.50 5.79
C ASP A 36 10.68 -4.25 5.00
N LEU A 37 10.04 -5.29 4.50
CA LEU A 37 8.88 -5.18 3.61
C LEU A 37 7.58 -5.06 4.41
N ASN A 38 6.73 -4.15 3.98
CA ASN A 38 5.33 -4.03 4.40
C ASN A 38 4.39 -4.50 3.29
N GLN A 39 4.74 -4.21 2.06
CA GLN A 39 3.90 -4.48 0.89
C GLN A 39 4.75 -4.74 -0.34
N ILE A 40 4.28 -5.66 -1.20
CA ILE A 40 4.78 -5.88 -2.55
C ILE A 40 3.65 -5.54 -3.52
N MET A 41 3.91 -4.66 -4.48
CA MET A 41 3.02 -4.36 -5.60
C MET A 41 3.60 -4.98 -6.86
N VAL A 42 2.81 -5.79 -7.54
CA VAL A 42 3.20 -6.44 -8.79
C VAL A 42 2.36 -5.91 -9.95
N HIS A 43 3.04 -5.47 -10.98
CA HIS A 43 2.45 -4.91 -12.19
C HIS A 43 3.14 -5.52 -13.42
N GLY A 44 2.34 -5.97 -14.36
CA GLY A 44 2.85 -6.53 -15.61
C GLY A 44 2.75 -8.04 -15.74
N ALA A 45 3.13 -8.53 -16.89
CA ALA A 45 3.06 -9.96 -17.26
C ALA A 45 4.28 -10.73 -16.76
N ASN A 46 4.07 -12.03 -16.48
CA ASN A 46 5.13 -13.00 -16.17
C ASN A 46 5.88 -12.77 -14.85
N ILE A 47 5.17 -12.35 -13.82
CA ILE A 47 5.71 -12.42 -12.46
C ILE A 47 5.30 -13.77 -11.87
N ARG A 48 6.28 -14.53 -11.39
CA ARG A 48 6.08 -15.87 -10.84
C ARG A 48 6.47 -15.90 -9.37
N LEU A 49 5.62 -16.54 -8.59
CA LEU A 49 5.96 -16.86 -7.21
C LEU A 49 5.20 -18.12 -6.77
N SER A 50 5.75 -18.89 -5.87
CA SER A 50 5.14 -20.12 -5.39
C SER A 50 4.11 -19.83 -4.29
N THR A 51 3.20 -20.79 -4.05
CA THR A 51 2.28 -20.73 -2.90
C THR A 51 3.02 -20.79 -1.56
N MET A 52 4.20 -21.41 -1.53
CA MET A 52 5.06 -21.41 -0.35
C MET A 52 5.56 -20.00 -0.05
N ASP A 53 6.04 -19.28 -1.06
CA ASP A 53 6.50 -17.89 -0.92
C ASP A 53 5.36 -16.98 -0.46
N LEU A 54 4.13 -17.13 -1.01
CA LEU A 54 2.94 -16.44 -0.53
C LEU A 54 2.66 -16.71 0.96
N SER A 55 2.81 -17.96 1.39
CA SER A 55 2.62 -18.34 2.78
C SER A 55 3.65 -17.64 3.69
N ILE A 56 4.92 -17.63 3.27
CA ILE A 56 6.00 -17.00 4.03
C ILE A 56 5.80 -15.48 4.09
N LEU A 57 5.42 -14.82 2.99
CA LEU A 57 5.07 -13.39 3.00
C LEU A 57 3.96 -13.09 4.00
N SER A 58 2.89 -13.90 3.97
CA SER A 58 1.76 -13.74 4.87
C SER A 58 2.15 -13.92 6.34
N GLN A 59 2.98 -14.91 6.67
CA GLN A 59 3.50 -15.12 8.03
C GLN A 59 4.34 -13.94 8.54
N ASN A 60 5.05 -13.26 7.62
CA ASN A 60 5.85 -12.06 7.92
C ASN A 60 5.04 -10.76 7.80
N LYS A 61 3.72 -10.86 7.62
CA LYS A 61 2.78 -9.72 7.53
C LYS A 61 3.04 -8.80 6.34
N VAL A 62 3.59 -9.33 5.27
CA VAL A 62 3.79 -8.63 4.00
C VAL A 62 2.55 -8.83 3.13
N ALA A 63 1.90 -7.76 2.72
CA ALA A 63 0.80 -7.80 1.78
C ALA A 63 1.32 -7.89 0.35
N LEU A 64 0.63 -8.64 -0.53
CA LEU A 64 0.91 -8.65 -1.96
C LEU A 64 -0.30 -8.11 -2.71
N MET A 65 -0.08 -7.12 -3.57
CA MET A 65 -1.11 -6.46 -4.37
C MET A 65 -0.79 -6.60 -5.85
N THR A 66 -1.78 -6.94 -6.66
CA THR A 66 -1.67 -6.92 -8.12
C THR A 66 -2.31 -5.65 -8.68
N LEU A 67 -1.69 -5.08 -9.72
CA LEU A 67 -2.17 -3.89 -10.41
C LEU A 67 -2.46 -4.22 -11.87
N ASP A 68 -3.40 -3.50 -12.47
CA ASP A 68 -3.68 -3.55 -13.91
C ASP A 68 -2.76 -2.60 -14.71
N ASP A 69 -2.96 -2.55 -16.02
CA ASP A 69 -2.19 -1.68 -16.94
C ASP A 69 -2.37 -0.17 -16.68
N ARG A 70 -3.34 0.19 -15.84
CA ARG A 70 -3.59 1.57 -15.40
C ARG A 70 -3.10 1.84 -13.98
N TYR A 71 -2.33 0.90 -13.42
CA TYR A 71 -1.87 0.93 -12.03
C TYR A 71 -3.00 0.92 -10.99
N LEU A 72 -4.18 0.40 -11.35
CA LEU A 72 -5.28 0.22 -10.41
C LEU A 72 -5.19 -1.13 -9.73
N PRO A 73 -5.42 -1.21 -8.42
CA PRO A 73 -5.42 -2.48 -7.69
C PRO A 73 -6.51 -3.42 -8.21
N THR A 74 -6.14 -4.66 -8.54
CA THR A 74 -7.05 -5.70 -9.03
C THR A 74 -7.26 -6.82 -8.02
N ALA A 75 -6.23 -7.14 -7.23
CA ALA A 75 -6.34 -8.12 -6.16
C ALA A 75 -5.36 -7.81 -5.04
N ILE A 76 -5.64 -8.34 -3.86
CA ILE A 76 -4.74 -8.25 -2.71
C ILE A 76 -4.74 -9.56 -1.94
N VAL A 77 -3.55 -10.03 -1.61
CA VAL A 77 -3.32 -11.12 -0.65
C VAL A 77 -2.91 -10.50 0.67
N LEU A 78 -3.72 -10.72 1.69
CA LEU A 78 -3.47 -10.20 3.03
C LEU A 78 -3.14 -11.34 3.99
N PRO A 79 -2.25 -11.09 4.97
CA PRO A 79 -2.02 -12.03 6.04
C PRO A 79 -3.31 -12.33 6.82
N PHE A 80 -3.55 -13.60 7.11
CA PHE A 80 -4.62 -14.00 8.04
C PHE A 80 -4.14 -13.72 9.46
N GLU A 81 -4.47 -12.57 10.00
CA GLU A 81 -4.18 -12.28 11.39
C GLU A 81 -5.22 -12.95 12.30
N GLY A 82 -4.83 -14.06 12.93
CA GLY A 82 -5.64 -14.78 13.91
C GLY A 82 -5.71 -14.09 15.28
N HIS A 83 -5.77 -12.76 15.33
CA HIS A 83 -5.81 -12.03 16.59
C HIS A 83 -7.23 -11.63 17.01
N ALA A 84 -7.58 -11.90 18.26
CA ALA A 84 -8.80 -11.42 18.91
C ALA A 84 -8.99 -9.89 18.78
N ARG A 85 -7.89 -9.13 18.60
CA ARG A 85 -7.91 -7.70 18.30
C ARG A 85 -8.52 -7.36 16.94
N HIS A 86 -8.32 -8.21 15.93
CA HIS A 86 -8.87 -7.95 14.57
C HIS A 86 -10.39 -7.97 14.59
N SER A 87 -10.98 -8.97 15.22
CA SER A 87 -12.43 -9.05 15.41
C SER A 87 -12.99 -7.82 16.15
N LYS A 88 -12.30 -7.39 17.21
CA LYS A 88 -12.67 -6.19 17.97
C LYS A 88 -12.58 -4.91 17.13
N LEU A 89 -11.50 -4.77 16.34
CA LEU A 89 -11.32 -3.63 15.43
C LEU A 89 -12.41 -3.59 14.36
N MET A 90 -12.70 -4.71 13.71
CA MET A 90 -13.79 -4.81 12.74
C MET A 90 -15.14 -4.48 13.37
N HIS A 91 -15.41 -5.00 14.57
CA HIS A 91 -16.64 -4.69 15.30
C HIS A 91 -16.74 -3.19 15.61
N THR A 92 -15.63 -2.57 16.01
CA THR A 92 -15.58 -1.12 16.25
C THR A 92 -15.83 -0.34 14.96
N GLN A 93 -15.19 -0.73 13.86
CA GLN A 93 -15.38 -0.07 12.55
C GLN A 93 -16.82 -0.15 12.07
N VAL A 94 -17.43 -1.34 12.11
CA VAL A 94 -18.82 -1.54 11.66
C VAL A 94 -19.83 -0.80 12.52
N ASN A 95 -19.58 -0.68 13.83
CA ASN A 95 -20.50 -0.02 14.78
C ASN A 95 -20.14 1.45 15.06
N THR A 96 -19.17 2.03 14.35
CA THR A 96 -18.85 3.45 14.49
C THR A 96 -20.01 4.29 13.96
N ALA A 97 -20.47 5.26 14.76
CA ALA A 97 -21.55 6.17 14.37
C ALA A 97 -21.22 6.94 13.09
N HIS A 98 -22.23 7.17 12.24
CA HIS A 98 -22.07 7.85 10.96
C HIS A 98 -21.44 9.23 11.11
N GLU A 99 -21.83 9.97 12.15
CA GLU A 99 -21.30 11.28 12.47
C GLU A 99 -19.79 11.25 12.67
N LYS A 100 -19.29 10.20 13.36
CA LYS A 100 -17.85 10.03 13.57
C LYS A 100 -17.09 9.71 12.27
N TYR A 101 -17.69 8.94 11.38
CA TYR A 101 -17.14 8.73 10.04
C TYR A 101 -17.06 10.04 9.25
N MET A 102 -18.10 10.86 9.31
CA MET A 102 -18.13 12.15 8.61
C MET A 102 -17.05 13.09 9.13
N GLU A 103 -16.86 13.19 10.46
CA GLU A 103 -15.76 13.97 11.04
C GLU A 103 -14.40 13.53 10.49
N ILE A 104 -14.11 12.23 10.57
CA ILE A 104 -12.84 11.67 10.08
C ILE A 104 -12.67 11.91 8.57
N TRP A 105 -13.76 11.73 7.80
CA TRP A 105 -13.74 11.94 6.36
C TRP A 105 -13.44 13.40 5.99
N ILE A 106 -14.07 14.34 6.68
CA ILE A 106 -13.82 15.78 6.50
C ILE A 106 -12.35 16.11 6.79
N ASP A 107 -11.79 15.57 7.86
CA ASP A 107 -10.38 15.80 8.20
C ASP A 107 -9.44 15.24 7.15
N ILE A 108 -9.72 14.05 6.61
CA ILE A 108 -8.94 13.44 5.51
C ILE A 108 -9.00 14.32 4.26
N ILE A 109 -10.19 14.81 3.89
CA ILE A 109 -10.36 15.66 2.72
C ILE A 109 -9.65 17.01 2.91
N LYS A 110 -9.76 17.63 4.07
CA LYS A 110 -9.04 18.87 4.39
C LYS A 110 -7.53 18.69 4.27
N GLN A 111 -7.00 17.60 4.83
CA GLN A 111 -5.58 17.29 4.76
C GLN A 111 -5.12 17.02 3.32
N LYS A 112 -5.93 16.31 2.53
CA LYS A 112 -5.65 16.06 1.10
C LYS A 112 -5.56 17.38 0.32
N ILE A 113 -6.54 18.26 0.47
CA ILE A 113 -6.57 19.58 -0.19
C ILE A 113 -5.36 20.42 0.22
N SER A 114 -5.06 20.47 1.51
CA SER A 114 -3.89 21.18 2.04
C SER A 114 -2.58 20.66 1.45
N ASN A 115 -2.41 19.34 1.36
CA ASN A 115 -1.21 18.72 0.78
C ASN A 115 -1.10 19.01 -0.73
N GLN A 116 -2.22 19.00 -1.47
CA GLN A 116 -2.24 19.37 -2.89
C GLN A 116 -1.85 20.82 -3.11
N SER A 117 -2.40 21.75 -2.32
CA SER A 117 -2.01 23.15 -2.36
C SER A 117 -0.52 23.33 -2.09
N ARG A 118 0.01 22.67 -1.04
CA ARG A 118 1.44 22.71 -0.69
C ARG A 118 2.31 22.13 -1.82
N ALA A 119 1.90 21.04 -2.44
CA ALA A 119 2.65 20.45 -3.56
C ALA A 119 2.75 21.43 -4.74
N LEU A 120 1.65 22.07 -5.14
CA LEU A 120 1.65 23.09 -6.20
C LEU A 120 2.58 24.25 -5.85
N SER A 121 2.54 24.73 -4.59
CA SER A 121 3.42 25.80 -4.13
C SER A 121 4.90 25.42 -4.21
N ILE A 122 5.27 24.21 -3.78
CA ILE A 122 6.66 23.71 -3.84
C ILE A 122 7.13 23.57 -5.29
N MET A 123 6.24 23.14 -6.20
CA MET A 123 6.53 22.98 -7.61
C MET A 123 6.52 24.31 -8.40
N GLY A 124 6.19 25.43 -7.75
CA GLY A 124 6.04 26.74 -8.42
C GLY A 124 4.90 26.82 -9.42
N LEU A 125 3.87 25.97 -9.26
CA LEU A 125 2.70 25.92 -10.14
C LEU A 125 1.59 26.82 -9.61
N GLU A 126 0.83 27.41 -10.55
CA GLU A 126 -0.32 28.25 -10.23
C GLU A 126 -1.48 27.42 -9.63
N GLY A 127 -2.34 28.06 -8.85
CA GLY A 127 -3.55 27.46 -8.30
C GLY A 127 -3.45 27.02 -6.86
N SER A 128 -2.28 27.09 -6.23
CA SER A 128 -2.06 26.71 -4.83
C SER A 128 -3.01 27.46 -3.88
N GLU A 129 -3.17 28.78 -4.03
CA GLU A 129 -4.06 29.61 -3.22
C GLU A 129 -5.55 29.29 -3.45
N LYS A 130 -5.93 29.01 -4.70
CA LYS A 130 -7.30 28.62 -5.05
C LYS A 130 -7.69 27.31 -4.36
N ILE A 131 -6.77 26.33 -4.37
CA ILE A 131 -7.01 25.05 -3.71
C ILE A 131 -7.04 25.22 -2.19
N ALA A 132 -6.14 26.01 -1.61
CA ALA A 132 -6.14 26.29 -0.18
C ALA A 132 -7.45 26.91 0.31
N ALA A 133 -8.07 27.78 -0.48
CA ALA A 133 -9.33 28.43 -0.13
C ALA A 133 -10.49 27.45 0.11
N TYR A 134 -10.48 26.27 -0.50
CA TYR A 134 -11.51 25.24 -0.25
C TYR A 134 -11.46 24.64 1.14
N VAL A 135 -10.32 24.70 1.84
CA VAL A 135 -10.20 24.18 3.20
C VAL A 135 -10.93 25.06 4.22
N GLY A 136 -11.08 26.37 3.93
CA GLY A 136 -11.69 27.35 4.84
C GLY A 136 -13.19 27.60 4.64
N GLN A 137 -13.84 26.96 3.65
CA GLN A 137 -15.23 27.22 3.28
C GLN A 137 -16.26 26.25 3.89
N GLN A 138 -15.87 25.43 4.92
CA GLN A 138 -16.80 24.52 5.60
C GLN A 138 -16.86 24.81 7.09
#